data_a57bd7633707de48a0c82f08f9aa1419
#
_entry.id   a57bd7633707de48a0c82f08f9aa1419
#
_cell.length_a   1.000
_cell.length_b   1.000
_cell.length_c   1.000
_cell.angle_alpha   90.00
_cell.angle_beta   90.00
_cell.angle_gamma   90.00
#
_symmetry.space_group_name_H-M   'P 1'
#
loop_
_entity.id
_entity.type
_entity.pdbx_description
1 polymer ?
#
loop_
_entity_poly.entity_id
_entity_poly.type
_entity_poly.pdbx_seq_one_letter_code
_entity_poly.pdbx_strand_id
1 'polypeptide(L)'
;MEGLQITELTEKDYEMVNKAYHQLHEDHVKGRPDIYIDTRELLTEEEFREIVESEEYVAAGAKKQGELAGFVIAKRKITPENPMLKKNHILYVDAIYVMEKFRKQGVGRSLYAYLEALAEKEKLQRIDLKVWAFNTGAVAFYESLGFQVQSFNMEKRF
;
A
#
# COMPACT_ATOMS: atom_id res chain seq x y z
N MET A 1 20.26 -1.59 8.19
CA MET A 1 19.13 -2.12 9.00
C MET A 1 19.33 -3.62 9.16
N GLU A 2 19.95 -3.98 10.25
CA GLU A 2 20.23 -5.40 10.52
C GLU A 2 18.93 -6.19 10.63
N GLY A 3 18.85 -7.28 9.87
CA GLY A 3 17.79 -8.26 9.96
C GLY A 3 16.45 -7.91 9.29
N LEU A 4 16.32 -6.80 8.56
CA LEU A 4 15.12 -6.51 7.76
C LEU A 4 15.25 -7.17 6.39
N GLN A 5 14.25 -7.99 6.05
CA GLN A 5 14.17 -8.65 4.75
C GLN A 5 12.86 -8.27 4.06
N ILE A 6 12.92 -7.92 2.78
CA ILE A 6 11.74 -7.75 1.92
C ILE A 6 11.57 -9.02 1.10
N THR A 7 10.42 -9.65 1.24
CA THR A 7 10.07 -10.88 0.53
C THR A 7 8.69 -10.78 -0.09
N GLU A 8 8.49 -11.47 -1.20
CA GLU A 8 7.14 -11.67 -1.72
C GLU A 8 6.28 -12.36 -0.65
N LEU A 9 5.02 -11.94 -0.54
CA LEU A 9 4.05 -12.57 0.34
C LEU A 9 3.49 -13.83 -0.33
N THR A 10 3.15 -14.80 0.48
CA THR A 10 2.53 -16.06 0.08
C THR A 10 1.28 -16.29 0.91
N GLU A 11 0.45 -17.26 0.56
CA GLU A 11 -0.73 -17.63 1.33
C GLU A 11 -0.44 -17.84 2.83
N LYS A 12 0.76 -18.34 3.16
CA LYS A 12 1.18 -18.59 4.55
C LYS A 12 1.31 -17.31 5.39
N ASP A 13 1.38 -16.16 4.74
CA ASP A 13 1.53 -14.87 5.40
C ASP A 13 0.18 -14.23 5.76
N TYR A 14 -0.95 -14.86 5.39
CA TYR A 14 -2.29 -14.32 5.55
C TYR A 14 -2.56 -13.78 6.95
N GLU A 15 -2.37 -14.58 7.99
CA GLU A 15 -2.65 -14.19 9.38
C GLU A 15 -1.89 -12.93 9.80
N MET A 16 -0.63 -12.82 9.42
CA MET A 16 0.20 -11.66 9.76
C MET A 16 -0.25 -10.41 8.99
N VAL A 17 -0.55 -10.58 7.69
CA VAL A 17 -1.02 -9.47 6.85
C VAL A 17 -2.41 -9.04 7.27
N ASN A 18 -3.32 -9.96 7.54
CA ASN A 18 -4.68 -9.66 7.98
C ASN A 18 -4.68 -8.85 9.29
N LYS A 19 -3.83 -9.21 10.25
CA LYS A 19 -3.66 -8.44 11.48
C LYS A 19 -3.19 -7.01 11.20
N ALA A 20 -2.22 -6.83 10.31
CA ALA A 20 -1.72 -5.51 9.93
C ALA A 20 -2.76 -4.71 9.14
N TYR A 21 -3.54 -5.39 8.29
CA TYR A 21 -4.62 -4.79 7.52
C TYR A 21 -5.75 -4.25 8.42
N HIS A 22 -6.07 -4.97 9.50
CA HIS A 22 -7.02 -4.50 10.51
C HIS A 22 -6.55 -3.21 11.18
N GLN A 23 -5.27 -3.10 11.53
CA GLN A 23 -4.72 -1.88 12.11
C GLN A 23 -4.76 -0.70 11.14
N LEU A 24 -4.46 -0.93 9.86
CA LEU A 24 -4.62 0.07 8.81
C LEU A 24 -6.06 0.56 8.70
N HIS A 25 -7.02 -0.36 8.74
CA HIS A 25 -8.44 -0.03 8.69
C HIS A 25 -8.89 0.77 9.91
N GLU A 26 -8.46 0.40 11.11
CA GLU A 26 -8.75 1.16 12.34
C GLU A 26 -8.26 2.61 12.25
N ASP A 27 -7.08 2.86 11.66
CA ASP A 27 -6.57 4.21 11.43
C ASP A 27 -7.49 4.99 10.46
N HIS A 28 -8.04 4.34 9.44
CA HIS A 28 -9.01 4.95 8.53
C HIS A 28 -10.36 5.25 9.21
N VAL A 29 -10.87 4.32 10.03
CA VAL A 29 -12.11 4.54 10.81
C VAL A 29 -11.95 5.72 11.76
N LYS A 30 -10.81 5.83 12.46
CA LYS A 30 -10.52 6.97 13.33
C LYS A 30 -10.46 8.29 12.57
N GLY A 31 -9.87 8.30 11.38
CA GLY A 31 -9.72 9.50 10.56
C GLY A 31 -11.00 9.94 9.87
N ARG A 32 -11.82 9.01 9.42
CA ARG A 32 -13.06 9.26 8.65
C ARG A 32 -14.18 8.29 9.09
N PRO A 33 -14.67 8.44 10.34
CA PRO A 33 -15.76 7.59 10.85
C PRO A 33 -17.09 7.79 10.12
N ASP A 34 -17.20 8.86 9.34
CA ASP A 34 -18.32 9.16 8.47
C ASP A 34 -18.28 8.37 7.14
N ILE A 35 -17.16 7.78 6.79
CA ILE A 35 -16.96 7.04 5.54
C ILE A 35 -16.71 5.56 5.80
N TYR A 36 -15.86 5.23 6.76
CA TYR A 36 -15.46 3.86 7.04
C TYR A 36 -16.35 3.23 8.11
N ILE A 37 -16.77 2.00 7.84
CA ILE A 37 -17.51 1.16 8.79
C ILE A 37 -16.50 0.46 9.68
N ASP A 38 -16.72 0.50 10.99
CA ASP A 38 -15.97 -0.32 11.95
C ASP A 38 -16.43 -1.79 11.81
N THR A 39 -15.74 -2.53 10.98
CA THR A 39 -16.01 -3.93 10.68
C THR A 39 -14.75 -4.78 10.80
N ARG A 40 -14.93 -6.07 11.03
CA ARG A 40 -13.85 -7.06 11.00
C ARG A 40 -13.82 -7.87 9.71
N GLU A 41 -14.78 -7.68 8.84
CA GLU A 41 -14.86 -8.32 7.51
C GLU A 41 -14.07 -7.46 6.51
N LEU A 42 -12.76 -7.61 6.46
CA LEU A 42 -11.87 -6.80 5.64
C LEU A 42 -11.28 -7.59 4.48
N LEU A 43 -10.26 -8.37 4.74
CA LEU A 43 -9.53 -9.17 3.75
C LEU A 43 -9.73 -10.65 4.10
N THR A 44 -10.45 -11.37 3.25
CA THR A 44 -10.61 -12.82 3.40
C THR A 44 -9.36 -13.57 2.97
N GLU A 45 -9.21 -14.80 3.45
CA GLU A 45 -8.11 -15.67 3.04
C GLU A 45 -8.14 -15.97 1.53
N GLU A 46 -9.35 -16.10 0.95
CA GLU A 46 -9.54 -16.33 -0.48
C GLU A 46 -9.11 -15.10 -1.30
N GLU A 47 -9.54 -13.89 -0.92
CA GLU A 47 -9.10 -12.65 -1.56
C GLU A 47 -7.59 -12.45 -1.46
N PHE A 48 -7.01 -12.76 -0.31
CA PHE A 48 -5.55 -12.67 -0.15
C PHE A 48 -4.80 -13.66 -1.02
N ARG A 49 -5.30 -14.90 -1.12
CA ARG A 49 -4.73 -15.92 -2.02
C ARG A 49 -4.78 -15.46 -3.48
N GLU A 50 -5.92 -14.92 -3.93
CA GLU A 50 -6.03 -14.35 -5.28
C GLU A 50 -5.01 -13.25 -5.53
N ILE A 51 -4.77 -12.38 -4.54
CA ILE A 51 -3.76 -11.32 -4.65
C ILE A 51 -2.35 -11.89 -4.80
N VAL A 52 -1.95 -12.84 -3.96
CA VAL A 52 -0.57 -13.36 -3.97
C VAL A 52 -0.28 -14.31 -5.14
N GLU A 53 -1.31 -14.91 -5.73
CA GLU A 53 -1.18 -15.77 -6.90
C GLU A 53 -1.29 -15.04 -8.24
N SER A 54 -1.84 -13.83 -8.25
CA SER A 54 -2.11 -13.08 -9.48
C SER A 54 -0.89 -12.28 -9.94
N GLU A 55 -0.54 -12.41 -11.22
CA GLU A 55 0.50 -11.58 -11.86
C GLU A 55 0.12 -10.10 -11.96
N GLU A 56 -1.16 -9.74 -11.80
CA GLU A 56 -1.60 -8.35 -11.78
C GLU A 56 -1.15 -7.63 -10.51
N TYR A 57 -0.96 -8.36 -9.41
CA TYR A 57 -0.59 -7.79 -8.13
C TYR A 57 0.89 -7.93 -7.81
N VAL A 58 1.32 -7.08 -6.93
CA VAL A 58 2.62 -7.12 -6.25
C VAL A 58 2.31 -7.09 -4.76
N ALA A 59 2.63 -8.16 -4.06
CA ALA A 59 2.43 -8.25 -2.63
C ALA A 59 3.77 -8.58 -1.96
N ALA A 60 4.28 -7.68 -1.14
CA ALA A 60 5.55 -7.85 -0.45
C ALA A 60 5.44 -7.52 1.04
N GLY A 61 6.19 -8.25 1.85
CA GLY A 61 6.28 -8.07 3.29
C GLY A 61 7.70 -7.72 3.72
N ALA A 62 7.80 -6.78 4.64
CA ALA A 62 9.03 -6.50 5.37
C ALA A 62 9.02 -7.34 6.65
N LYS A 63 9.95 -8.29 6.76
CA LYS A 63 10.05 -9.19 7.92
C LYS A 63 11.32 -8.87 8.71
N LYS A 64 11.20 -8.85 10.04
CA LYS A 64 12.29 -8.66 10.98
C LYS A 64 12.19 -9.70 12.08
N GLN A 65 13.20 -10.55 12.23
CA GLN A 65 13.23 -11.63 13.23
C GLN A 65 11.98 -12.53 13.18
N GLY A 66 11.48 -12.84 11.96
CA GLY A 66 10.29 -13.68 11.77
C GLY A 66 8.95 -12.98 11.93
N GLU A 67 8.93 -11.72 12.37
CA GLU A 67 7.71 -10.92 12.47
C GLU A 67 7.50 -10.03 11.24
N LEU A 68 6.24 -9.80 10.87
CA LEU A 68 5.87 -8.83 9.85
C LEU A 68 6.01 -7.42 10.41
N ALA A 69 6.97 -6.67 9.91
CA ALA A 69 7.19 -5.26 10.28
C ALA A 69 6.32 -4.30 9.45
N GLY A 70 5.92 -4.73 8.26
CA GLY A 70 5.05 -4.00 7.35
C GLY A 70 4.80 -4.78 6.08
N PHE A 71 3.85 -4.31 5.29
CA PHE A 71 3.52 -4.91 3.99
C PHE A 71 3.14 -3.86 2.97
N VAL A 72 3.17 -4.24 1.71
CA VAL A 72 2.63 -3.47 0.59
C VAL A 72 1.90 -4.38 -0.36
N ILE A 73 0.75 -3.92 -0.85
CA ILE A 73 -0.01 -4.51 -1.94
C ILE A 73 -0.19 -3.44 -2.99
N ALA A 74 0.22 -3.74 -4.21
CA ALA A 74 0.08 -2.84 -5.34
C ALA A 74 -0.43 -3.61 -6.56
N LYS A 75 -1.06 -2.91 -7.49
CA LYS A 75 -1.64 -3.48 -8.70
C LYS A 75 -1.04 -2.83 -9.95
N ARG A 76 -0.69 -3.63 -10.94
CA ARG A 76 -0.32 -3.16 -12.29
C ARG A 76 -1.59 -2.70 -13.00
N LYS A 77 -1.60 -1.44 -13.44
CA LYS A 77 -2.76 -0.83 -14.11
C LYS A 77 -2.34 -0.08 -15.37
N ILE A 78 -3.29 0.03 -16.29
CA ILE A 78 -3.20 0.96 -17.43
C ILE A 78 -4.23 2.05 -17.15
N THR A 79 -3.78 3.30 -17.06
CA THR A 79 -4.64 4.43 -16.67
C THR A 79 -4.35 5.67 -17.51
N PRO A 80 -5.33 6.57 -17.69
CA PRO A 80 -6.73 6.40 -17.33
C PRO A 80 -7.48 5.54 -18.36
N GLU A 81 -8.65 5.04 -17.97
CA GLU A 81 -9.59 4.34 -18.88
C GLU A 81 -10.42 5.32 -19.72
N ASN A 82 -9.79 6.36 -20.22
CA ASN A 82 -10.43 7.42 -20.97
C ASN A 82 -9.75 7.54 -22.35
N PRO A 83 -10.49 7.37 -23.47
CA PRO A 83 -9.91 7.39 -24.82
C PRO A 83 -9.32 8.74 -25.22
N MET A 84 -9.68 9.82 -24.53
CA MET A 84 -9.14 11.16 -24.80
C MET A 84 -7.80 11.43 -24.10
N LEU A 85 -7.37 10.54 -23.19
CA LEU A 85 -6.17 10.72 -22.40
C LEU A 85 -5.10 9.70 -22.75
N LYS A 86 -3.84 10.09 -22.60
CA LYS A 86 -2.71 9.18 -22.83
C LYS A 86 -2.72 8.07 -21.79
N LYS A 87 -2.64 6.83 -22.25
CA LYS A 87 -2.49 5.67 -21.38
C LYS A 87 -1.09 5.58 -20.80
N ASN A 88 -1.02 5.21 -19.52
CA ASN A 88 0.22 4.92 -18.83
C ASN A 88 0.13 3.57 -18.14
N HIS A 89 1.19 2.79 -18.24
CA HIS A 89 1.37 1.58 -17.42
C HIS A 89 1.95 2.01 -16.08
N ILE A 90 1.21 1.76 -15.02
CA ILE A 90 1.56 2.21 -13.67
C ILE A 90 1.51 1.07 -12.66
N LEU A 91 2.14 1.28 -11.53
CA LEU A 91 1.95 0.51 -10.33
C LEU A 91 1.09 1.33 -9.36
N TYR A 92 -0.11 0.86 -9.05
CA TYR A 92 -1.01 1.52 -8.12
C TYR A 92 -0.93 0.86 -6.75
N VAL A 93 -0.53 1.62 -5.74
CA VAL A 93 -0.43 1.11 -4.36
C VAL A 93 -1.82 1.12 -3.73
N ASP A 94 -2.39 -0.07 -3.53
CA ASP A 94 -3.69 -0.26 -2.88
C ASP A 94 -3.58 -0.16 -1.36
N ALA A 95 -2.54 -0.76 -0.78
CA ALA A 95 -2.27 -0.72 0.65
C ALA A 95 -0.77 -0.74 0.94
N ILE A 96 -0.33 0.08 1.86
CA ILE A 96 0.99 0.00 2.49
C ILE A 96 0.84 0.33 3.96
N TYR A 97 1.40 -0.49 4.81
CA TYR A 97 1.32 -0.30 6.25
C TYR A 97 2.60 -0.75 6.95
N VAL A 98 3.02 0.02 7.92
CA VAL A 98 4.12 -0.31 8.82
C VAL A 98 3.57 -0.43 10.23
N MET A 99 3.77 -1.58 10.84
CA MET A 99 3.35 -1.85 12.21
C MET A 99 3.93 -0.79 13.16
N GLU A 100 3.13 -0.30 14.10
CA GLU A 100 3.48 0.85 14.94
C GLU A 100 4.84 0.71 15.60
N LYS A 101 5.14 -0.46 16.18
CA LYS A 101 6.43 -0.76 16.83
C LYS A 101 7.65 -0.71 15.91
N PHE A 102 7.45 -0.74 14.58
CA PHE A 102 8.52 -0.70 13.59
C PHE A 102 8.57 0.61 12.78
N ARG A 103 7.71 1.57 13.13
CA ARG A 103 7.71 2.90 12.50
C ARG A 103 9.02 3.65 12.80
N LYS A 104 9.38 4.59 11.91
CA LYS A 104 10.61 5.40 11.98
C LYS A 104 11.92 4.59 11.98
N GLN A 105 11.85 3.33 11.57
CA GLN A 105 13.00 2.42 11.42
C GLN A 105 13.33 2.12 9.95
N GLY A 106 12.83 2.91 9.00
CA GLY A 106 13.11 2.74 7.57
C GLY A 106 12.30 1.65 6.85
N VAL A 107 11.40 0.93 7.54
CA VAL A 107 10.61 -0.16 6.96
C VAL A 107 9.80 0.30 5.74
N GLY A 108 9.09 1.42 5.85
CA GLY A 108 8.32 1.98 4.75
C GLY A 108 9.18 2.34 3.53
N ARG A 109 10.38 2.92 3.76
CA ARG A 109 11.34 3.21 2.68
C ARG A 109 11.82 1.94 1.98
N SER A 110 12.05 0.87 2.72
CA SER A 110 12.50 -0.40 2.16
C SER A 110 11.40 -1.07 1.33
N LEU A 111 10.14 -1.02 1.79
CA LEU A 111 8.99 -1.49 1.00
C LEU A 111 8.81 -0.67 -0.27
N TYR A 112 8.93 0.65 -0.18
CA TYR A 112 8.82 1.51 -1.35
C TYR A 112 9.98 1.30 -2.33
N ALA A 113 11.22 1.19 -1.85
CA ALA A 113 12.38 0.90 -2.71
C ALA A 113 12.22 -0.42 -3.48
N TYR A 114 11.57 -1.42 -2.88
CA TYR A 114 11.22 -2.65 -3.58
C TYR A 114 10.25 -2.40 -4.74
N LEU A 115 9.20 -1.59 -4.54
CA LEU A 115 8.26 -1.22 -5.61
C LEU A 115 8.93 -0.38 -6.70
N GLU A 116 9.81 0.54 -6.32
CA GLU A 116 10.54 1.40 -7.25
C GLU A 116 11.45 0.59 -8.17
N ALA A 117 12.23 -0.33 -7.60
CA ALA A 117 13.08 -1.24 -8.36
C ALA A 117 12.26 -2.13 -9.33
N LEU A 118 11.09 -2.57 -8.90
CA LEU A 118 10.18 -3.34 -9.75
C LEU A 118 9.62 -2.49 -10.90
N ALA A 119 9.15 -1.28 -10.59
CA ALA A 119 8.62 -0.35 -11.59
C ALA A 119 9.68 0.01 -12.65
N GLU A 120 10.91 0.24 -12.24
CA GLU A 120 12.05 0.47 -13.16
C GLU A 120 12.34 -0.75 -14.03
N LYS A 121 12.41 -1.94 -13.43
CA LYS A 121 12.61 -3.21 -14.15
C LYS A 121 11.54 -3.46 -15.20
N GLU A 122 10.29 -3.18 -14.88
CA GLU A 122 9.13 -3.36 -15.76
C GLU A 122 8.89 -2.15 -16.70
N LYS A 123 9.71 -1.09 -16.58
CA LYS A 123 9.59 0.15 -17.37
C LYS A 123 8.21 0.81 -17.23
N LEU A 124 7.66 0.77 -16.04
CA LEU A 124 6.42 1.47 -15.73
C LEU A 124 6.66 2.99 -15.70
N GLN A 125 5.65 3.76 -16.08
CA GLN A 125 5.79 5.22 -16.20
C GLN A 125 5.76 5.91 -14.84
N ARG A 126 5.05 5.35 -13.85
CA ARG A 126 4.97 5.92 -12.50
C ARG A 126 4.36 4.95 -11.48
N ILE A 127 4.47 5.32 -10.22
CA ILE A 127 3.77 4.69 -9.10
C ILE A 127 2.72 5.69 -8.61
N ASP A 128 1.46 5.28 -8.57
CA ASP A 128 0.34 6.08 -8.09
C ASP A 128 -0.19 5.53 -6.76
N LEU A 129 -0.73 6.40 -5.93
CA LEU A 129 -1.44 6.04 -4.72
C LEU A 129 -2.50 7.10 -4.37
N LYS A 130 -3.41 6.73 -3.48
CA LYS A 130 -4.34 7.64 -2.83
C LYS A 130 -4.02 7.71 -1.35
N VAL A 131 -3.90 8.92 -0.83
CA VAL A 131 -3.70 9.17 0.60
C VAL A 131 -4.74 10.17 1.09
N TRP A 132 -5.31 9.91 2.26
CA TRP A 132 -6.24 10.84 2.89
C TRP A 132 -5.54 12.07 3.43
N ALA A 133 -6.14 13.25 3.24
CA ALA A 133 -5.59 14.52 3.70
C ALA A 133 -5.39 14.57 5.24
N PHE A 134 -6.19 13.85 6.01
CA PHE A 134 -6.02 13.76 7.48
C PHE A 134 -4.75 13.01 7.89
N ASN A 135 -4.25 12.10 7.04
CA ASN A 135 -3.05 11.33 7.33
C ASN A 135 -1.79 12.12 6.95
N THR A 136 -1.53 13.20 7.69
CA THR A 136 -0.43 14.12 7.43
C THR A 136 0.94 13.43 7.50
N GLY A 137 1.08 12.40 8.34
CA GLY A 137 2.30 11.61 8.43
C GLY A 137 2.59 10.81 7.16
N ALA A 138 1.55 10.18 6.57
CA ALA A 138 1.69 9.49 5.31
C ALA A 138 1.95 10.45 4.14
N VAL A 139 1.27 11.60 4.11
CA VAL A 139 1.51 12.64 3.10
C VAL A 139 2.98 13.07 3.13
N ALA A 140 3.50 13.47 4.29
CA ALA A 140 4.89 13.88 4.46
C ALA A 140 5.88 12.75 4.09
N PHE A 141 5.54 11.49 4.40
CA PHE A 141 6.35 10.34 4.01
C PHE A 141 6.44 10.21 2.49
N TYR A 142 5.31 10.27 1.77
CA TYR A 142 5.31 10.18 0.30
C TYR A 142 6.00 11.36 -0.37
N GLU A 143 5.79 12.58 0.12
CA GLU A 143 6.52 13.76 -0.36
C GLU A 143 8.03 13.59 -0.18
N SER A 144 8.49 13.00 0.93
CA SER A 144 9.91 12.69 1.17
C SER A 144 10.50 11.66 0.22
N LEU A 145 9.65 10.88 -0.46
CA LEU A 145 10.00 9.92 -1.51
C LEU A 145 9.89 10.52 -2.92
N GLY A 146 9.52 11.80 -3.05
CA GLY A 146 9.40 12.49 -4.33
C GLY A 146 8.01 12.43 -4.98
N PHE A 147 6.99 11.93 -4.26
CA PHE A 147 5.62 11.99 -4.76
C PHE A 147 5.12 13.43 -4.84
N GLN A 148 4.32 13.69 -5.86
CA GLN A 148 3.65 14.96 -6.09
C GLN A 148 2.14 14.74 -6.20
N VAL A 149 1.36 15.72 -5.76
CA VAL A 149 -0.09 15.67 -5.87
C VAL A 149 -0.51 15.76 -7.34
N GLN A 150 -1.28 14.78 -7.81
CA GLN A 150 -1.85 14.77 -9.18
C GLN A 150 -3.17 15.55 -9.24
N SER A 151 -4.02 15.38 -8.24
CA SER A 151 -5.36 15.95 -8.17
C SER A 151 -5.84 16.04 -6.75
N PHE A 152 -6.86 16.87 -6.52
CA PHE A 152 -7.58 16.93 -5.27
C PHE A 152 -8.95 16.30 -5.43
N ASN A 153 -9.37 15.50 -4.47
CA ASN A 153 -10.74 15.05 -4.31
C ASN A 153 -11.39 15.92 -3.23
N MET A 154 -12.39 16.71 -3.59
CA MET A 154 -13.03 17.68 -2.71
C MET A 154 -14.47 17.26 -2.40
N GLU A 155 -14.92 17.52 -1.18
CA GLU A 155 -16.28 17.25 -0.75
C GLU A 155 -16.93 18.50 -0.14
N LYS A 156 -18.25 18.58 -0.23
CA LYS A 156 -19.07 19.54 0.50
C LYS A 156 -20.17 18.75 1.22
N ARG A 157 -20.22 18.91 2.54
CA ARG A 157 -21.25 18.28 3.36
C ARG A 157 -22.44 19.24 3.53
N PHE A 158 -23.63 18.65 3.69
CA PHE A 158 -24.88 19.37 3.93
C PHE A 158 -25.48 18.98 5.27
#